data_d4bb1be32ef371b05e991593c264ef4c
#
_entry.id   d4bb1be32ef371b05e991593c264ef4c
#
_cell.length_a   1.000
_cell.length_b   1.000
_cell.length_c   1.000
_cell.angle_alpha   90.00
_cell.angle_beta   90.00
_cell.angle_gamma   90.00
#
_symmetry.space_group_name_H-M   'P 1'
#
loop_
_entity.id
_entity.type
_entity.pdbx_description
1 polymer ?
#
loop_
_entity_poly.entity_id
_entity_poly.type
_entity_poly.pdbx_seq_one_letter_code
_entity_poly.pdbx_strand_id
1 'polypeptide(L)'
;GVVFLMTANAGEVFCEYIENEDGSRVAGLGLVPLHAKRDMMHRFNSTQLCAFEDMELVGFKAEFSQLYGDNSDFYFAEAKYGIGINKKSKLEGVRIKNYFATSMVGPFLMMNPPFVKYLMALLGVKEPKLEFEETNMAAYERRRADIIRMMGEK
;
A
#
# COMPACT_ATOMS: atom_id res chain seq x y z
N GLY A 1 3.43 -11.76 -17.31
CA GLY A 1 2.53 -12.50 -16.43
C GLY A 1 1.34 -11.63 -16.03
N VAL A 2 0.37 -12.18 -15.33
CA VAL A 2 -0.77 -11.39 -14.80
C VAL A 2 -0.28 -10.46 -13.71
N VAL A 3 -0.75 -9.22 -13.71
CA VAL A 3 -0.52 -8.24 -12.65
C VAL A 3 -1.69 -8.27 -11.69
N PHE A 4 -1.41 -8.42 -10.40
CA PHE A 4 -2.39 -8.35 -9.33
C PHE A 4 -2.09 -7.12 -8.45
N LEU A 5 -3.08 -6.28 -8.24
CA LEU A 5 -3.02 -5.19 -7.28
C LEU A 5 -4.16 -5.34 -6.27
N MET A 6 -3.81 -5.61 -5.02
CA MET A 6 -4.74 -5.70 -3.90
C MET A 6 -4.63 -4.43 -3.06
N THR A 7 -5.73 -3.77 -2.82
CA THR A 7 -5.79 -2.56 -1.99
C THR A 7 -6.67 -2.78 -0.76
N ALA A 8 -6.40 -2.03 0.29
CA ALA A 8 -7.10 -2.16 1.58
C ALA A 8 -7.02 -3.61 2.13
N ASN A 9 -8.12 -4.14 2.62
CA ASN A 9 -8.20 -5.48 3.22
C ASN A 9 -8.15 -6.63 2.22
N ALA A 10 -8.17 -6.38 0.91
CA ALA A 10 -8.14 -7.45 -0.09
C ALA A 10 -6.86 -8.32 0.00
N GLY A 11 -5.73 -7.71 0.42
CA GLY A 11 -4.47 -8.44 0.64
C GLY A 11 -4.52 -9.48 1.76
N GLU A 12 -5.40 -9.30 2.76
CA GLU A 12 -5.51 -10.21 3.92
C GLU A 12 -5.92 -11.63 3.53
N VAL A 13 -6.71 -11.76 2.45
CA VAL A 13 -7.16 -13.07 1.94
C VAL A 13 -5.97 -13.95 1.51
N PHE A 14 -4.87 -13.34 1.10
CA PHE A 14 -3.67 -14.05 0.64
C PHE A 14 -2.72 -14.42 1.79
N CYS A 15 -2.94 -13.87 2.99
CA CYS A 15 -2.19 -14.20 4.19
C CYS A 15 -2.53 -15.61 4.71
N GLU A 16 -1.82 -16.06 5.75
CA GLU A 16 -2.05 -17.36 6.39
C GLU A 16 -3.42 -17.42 7.08
N TYR A 17 -3.76 -16.37 7.84
CA TYR A 17 -5.04 -16.26 8.54
C TYR A 17 -5.37 -14.82 8.91
N ILE A 18 -6.62 -14.61 9.27
CA ILE A 18 -7.12 -13.37 9.88
C ILE A 18 -7.55 -13.70 11.31
N GLU A 19 -6.96 -13.04 12.30
CA GLU A 19 -7.31 -13.16 13.71
C GLU A 19 -8.35 -12.10 14.08
N ASN A 20 -9.48 -12.54 14.61
CA ASN A 20 -10.54 -11.68 15.13
C ASN A 20 -10.24 -11.24 16.57
N GLU A 21 -10.98 -10.25 17.09
CA GLU A 21 -10.82 -9.72 18.44
C GLU A 21 -11.07 -10.75 19.55
N ASP A 22 -11.94 -11.72 19.30
CA ASP A 22 -12.22 -12.86 20.21
C ASP A 22 -11.16 -13.97 20.17
N GLY A 23 -10.11 -13.79 19.38
CA GLY A 23 -9.03 -14.76 19.18
C GLY A 23 -9.36 -15.86 18.17
N SER A 24 -10.56 -15.89 17.63
CA SER A 24 -10.90 -16.81 16.54
C SER A 24 -10.12 -16.48 15.27
N ARG A 25 -9.86 -17.50 14.43
CA ARG A 25 -9.09 -17.33 13.20
C ARG A 25 -9.86 -17.82 12.00
N VAL A 26 -9.81 -17.02 10.94
CA VAL A 26 -10.29 -17.38 9.61
C VAL A 26 -9.07 -17.68 8.75
N ALA A 27 -8.98 -18.88 8.20
CA ALA A 27 -7.89 -19.28 7.33
C ALA A 27 -7.90 -18.43 6.05
N GLY A 28 -6.74 -17.90 5.66
CA GLY A 28 -6.48 -17.31 4.37
C GLY A 28 -6.00 -18.34 3.35
N LEU A 29 -5.49 -17.87 2.22
CA LEU A 29 -4.94 -18.73 1.18
C LEU A 29 -3.51 -19.22 1.49
N GLY A 30 -2.83 -18.64 2.48
CA GLY A 30 -1.47 -19.02 2.88
C GLY A 30 -0.40 -18.77 1.81
N LEU A 31 -0.64 -17.83 0.89
CA LEU A 31 0.30 -17.50 -0.18
C LEU A 31 1.33 -16.45 0.23
N VAL A 32 1.02 -15.69 1.27
CA VAL A 32 1.90 -14.69 1.88
C VAL A 32 2.11 -15.06 3.35
N PRO A 33 3.37 -15.19 3.84
CA PRO A 33 3.68 -15.64 5.22
C PRO A 33 3.46 -14.51 6.24
N LEU A 34 2.29 -13.90 6.21
CA LEU A 34 1.81 -12.88 7.14
C LEU A 34 0.45 -13.29 7.68
N HIS A 35 0.02 -12.64 8.75
CA HIS A 35 -1.35 -12.75 9.22
C HIS A 35 -1.94 -11.37 9.49
N ALA A 36 -3.25 -11.25 9.37
CA ALA A 36 -3.98 -10.04 9.73
C ALA A 36 -4.53 -10.16 11.15
N LYS A 37 -4.56 -9.04 11.87
CA LYS A 37 -5.20 -8.93 13.17
C LYS A 37 -6.19 -7.78 13.18
N ARG A 38 -7.44 -8.06 13.49
CA ARG A 38 -8.53 -7.11 13.55
C ARG A 38 -8.60 -6.36 14.87
N ASP A 39 -8.90 -5.08 14.79
CA ASP A 39 -9.30 -4.21 15.90
C ASP A 39 -10.47 -3.34 15.40
N MET A 40 -11.68 -3.86 15.52
CA MET A 40 -12.89 -3.23 14.98
C MET A 40 -13.36 -2.04 15.81
N MET A 41 -12.86 -1.92 17.05
CA MET A 41 -13.19 -0.81 17.94
C MET A 41 -12.29 0.41 17.72
N HIS A 42 -11.09 0.23 17.15
CA HIS A 42 -10.12 1.30 17.01
C HIS A 42 -9.63 1.42 15.57
N ARG A 43 -10.31 2.28 14.79
CA ARG A 43 -9.88 2.60 13.45
C ARG A 43 -8.52 3.29 13.46
N PHE A 44 -7.57 2.73 12.73
CA PHE A 44 -6.28 3.36 12.51
C PHE A 44 -6.27 4.20 11.24
N ASN A 45 -5.82 5.44 11.36
CA ASN A 45 -5.69 6.38 10.23
C ASN A 45 -4.25 6.90 10.14
N SER A 46 -3.70 6.95 8.95
CA SER A 46 -2.36 7.48 8.72
C SER A 46 -2.18 8.02 7.31
N THR A 47 -1.67 9.23 7.19
CA THR A 47 -1.15 9.75 5.92
C THR A 47 0.15 9.02 5.59
N GLN A 48 0.36 8.71 4.31
CA GLN A 48 1.49 7.90 3.85
C GLN A 48 2.28 8.61 2.76
N LEU A 49 3.61 8.59 2.90
CA LEU A 49 4.57 8.83 1.82
C LEU A 49 5.54 7.66 1.83
N CYS A 50 5.53 6.86 0.78
CA CYS A 50 6.34 5.64 0.71
C CYS A 50 7.28 5.69 -0.49
N ALA A 51 8.52 5.19 -0.32
CA ALA A 51 9.45 4.96 -1.42
C ALA A 51 9.12 3.63 -2.09
N PHE A 52 9.04 3.62 -3.41
CA PHE A 52 8.89 2.45 -4.25
C PHE A 52 9.73 2.61 -5.51
N GLU A 53 10.74 1.74 -5.70
CA GLU A 53 11.73 1.90 -6.77
C GLU A 53 12.32 3.32 -6.77
N ASP A 54 12.27 4.01 -7.91
CA ASP A 54 12.73 5.39 -8.11
C ASP A 54 11.64 6.46 -7.89
N MET A 55 10.46 6.07 -7.41
CA MET A 55 9.31 6.96 -7.20
C MET A 55 8.83 7.00 -5.75
N GLU A 56 8.03 7.99 -5.44
CA GLU A 56 7.33 8.08 -4.17
C GLU A 56 5.83 7.86 -4.37
N LEU A 57 5.22 7.11 -3.46
CA LEU A 57 3.79 6.84 -3.44
C LEU A 57 3.14 7.65 -2.33
N VAL A 58 2.09 8.38 -2.67
CA VAL A 58 1.25 9.09 -1.71
C VAL A 58 -0.01 8.29 -1.43
N GLY A 59 -0.45 8.28 -0.18
CA GLY A 59 -1.64 7.52 0.18
C GLY A 59 -2.17 7.88 1.56
N PHE A 60 -3.16 7.13 1.95
CA PHE A 60 -3.79 7.22 3.25
C PHE A 60 -4.22 5.83 3.69
N LYS A 61 -3.99 5.49 4.94
CA LYS A 61 -4.52 4.28 5.57
C LYS A 61 -5.73 4.61 6.41
N ALA A 62 -6.77 3.78 6.30
CA ALA A 62 -7.98 3.85 7.10
C ALA A 62 -8.43 2.41 7.35
N GLU A 63 -7.89 1.79 8.39
CA GLU A 63 -7.95 0.35 8.58
C GLU A 63 -8.42 -0.03 9.98
N PHE A 64 -9.14 -1.15 10.07
CA PHE A 64 -9.54 -1.84 11.31
C PHE A 64 -8.75 -3.15 11.47
N SER A 65 -7.72 -3.33 10.68
CA SER A 65 -6.91 -4.53 10.64
C SER A 65 -5.50 -4.16 10.22
N GLN A 66 -4.50 -4.79 10.81
CA GLN A 66 -3.09 -4.62 10.46
C GLN A 66 -2.44 -5.96 10.20
N LEU A 67 -1.41 -5.98 9.35
CA LEU A 67 -0.66 -7.19 9.06
C LEU A 67 0.52 -7.33 10.02
N TYR A 68 0.83 -8.58 10.36
CA TYR A 68 1.91 -8.98 11.24
C TYR A 68 2.72 -10.12 10.63
N GLY A 69 3.99 -10.16 10.94
CA GLY A 69 4.99 -11.05 10.39
C GLY A 69 6.17 -10.25 9.83
N ASP A 70 7.13 -10.94 9.26
CA ASP A 70 8.29 -10.32 8.64
C ASP A 70 8.08 -10.24 7.12
N ASN A 71 8.06 -9.03 6.57
CA ASN A 71 7.95 -8.77 5.14
C ASN A 71 9.23 -8.17 4.53
N SER A 72 10.36 -8.26 5.22
CA SER A 72 11.63 -7.64 4.80
C SER A 72 12.10 -8.07 3.41
N ASP A 73 11.83 -9.31 3.02
CA ASP A 73 12.25 -9.87 1.73
C ASP A 73 11.25 -9.60 0.58
N PHE A 74 10.04 -9.11 0.92
CA PHE A 74 8.97 -8.96 -0.07
C PHE A 74 8.02 -7.77 0.20
N TYR A 75 8.49 -6.74 0.89
CA TYR A 75 7.69 -5.52 1.07
C TYR A 75 7.42 -4.81 -0.25
N PHE A 76 6.30 -4.12 -0.32
CA PHE A 76 5.91 -3.34 -1.50
C PHE A 76 6.64 -1.99 -1.55
N ALA A 77 6.64 -1.26 -0.44
CA ALA A 77 7.22 0.07 -0.37
C ALA A 77 7.74 0.38 1.04
N GLU A 78 8.63 1.36 1.19
CA GLU A 78 9.14 1.81 2.49
C GLU A 78 8.51 3.14 2.90
N ALA A 79 7.89 3.20 4.07
CA ALA A 79 7.24 4.39 4.59
C ALA A 79 8.26 5.43 5.08
N LYS A 80 8.46 6.50 4.32
CA LYS A 80 9.19 7.71 4.71
C LYS A 80 8.37 8.52 5.73
N TYR A 81 7.06 8.59 5.53
CA TYR A 81 6.08 9.16 6.45
C TYR A 81 4.89 8.21 6.61
N GLY A 82 4.41 8.06 7.84
CA GLY A 82 3.40 7.07 8.17
C GLY A 82 3.99 5.77 8.73
N ILE A 83 3.32 4.66 8.47
CA ILE A 83 3.71 3.33 8.97
C ILE A 83 3.76 2.30 7.85
N GLY A 84 4.46 1.19 8.09
CA GLY A 84 4.44 0.00 7.25
C GLY A 84 3.18 -0.86 7.43
N ILE A 85 3.32 -2.18 7.40
CA ILE A 85 2.20 -3.13 7.57
C ILE A 85 1.50 -3.01 8.93
N ASN A 86 2.15 -2.40 9.93
CA ASN A 86 1.58 -2.07 11.25
C ASN A 86 2.36 -0.91 11.89
N LYS A 87 1.93 -0.49 13.09
CA LYS A 87 2.53 0.65 13.82
C LYS A 87 4.02 0.49 14.15
N LYS A 88 4.56 -0.73 14.14
CA LYS A 88 5.97 -1.03 14.49
C LYS A 88 6.85 -1.18 13.25
N SER A 89 6.29 -1.22 12.06
CA SER A 89 7.01 -1.42 10.80
C SER A 89 7.07 -0.14 9.97
N LYS A 90 8.11 0.00 9.17
CA LYS A 90 8.22 0.96 8.07
C LYS A 90 8.07 0.29 6.71
N LEU A 91 8.07 -1.02 6.67
CA LEU A 91 7.90 -1.79 5.43
C LEU A 91 6.41 -1.97 5.16
N GLU A 92 5.95 -1.39 4.06
CA GLU A 92 4.55 -1.35 3.67
C GLU A 92 4.23 -2.45 2.67
N GLY A 93 3.14 -3.17 2.95
CA GLY A 93 2.52 -4.09 2.01
C GLY A 93 3.38 -5.27 1.60
N VAL A 94 3.06 -5.81 0.43
CA VAL A 94 3.67 -7.02 -0.14
C VAL A 94 3.92 -6.82 -1.63
N ARG A 95 5.09 -7.25 -2.10
CA ARG A 95 5.42 -7.40 -3.52
C ARG A 95 6.08 -8.74 -3.76
N ILE A 96 5.43 -9.60 -4.52
CA ILE A 96 5.97 -10.88 -4.95
C ILE A 96 5.79 -10.97 -6.47
N LYS A 97 6.86 -10.81 -7.24
CA LYS A 97 6.80 -10.71 -8.70
C LYS A 97 5.85 -9.59 -9.14
N ASN A 98 4.75 -9.92 -9.82
CA ASN A 98 3.70 -9.00 -10.28
C ASN A 98 2.48 -8.96 -9.35
N TYR A 99 2.57 -9.54 -8.17
CA TYR A 99 1.58 -9.38 -7.11
C TYR A 99 1.98 -8.23 -6.20
N PHE A 100 1.08 -7.27 -6.03
CA PHE A 100 1.20 -6.11 -5.16
C PHE A 100 0.04 -6.07 -4.20
N ALA A 101 0.30 -5.89 -2.92
CA ALA A 101 -0.74 -5.66 -1.93
C ALA A 101 -0.34 -4.48 -1.04
N THR A 102 -1.27 -3.57 -0.81
CA THR A 102 -1.08 -2.39 0.04
C THR A 102 -2.35 -2.07 0.79
N SER A 103 -2.24 -1.65 2.05
CA SER A 103 -3.37 -1.13 2.81
C SER A 103 -3.64 0.37 2.55
N MET A 104 -2.85 1.01 1.69
CA MET A 104 -3.13 2.38 1.24
C MET A 104 -4.44 2.41 0.44
N VAL A 105 -5.31 3.35 0.81
CA VAL A 105 -6.62 3.61 0.21
C VAL A 105 -6.72 5.07 -0.28
N GLY A 106 -7.91 5.50 -0.64
CA GLY A 106 -8.20 6.73 -1.33
C GLY A 106 -8.16 6.42 -2.81
N PRO A 107 -8.34 7.21 -3.80
CA PRO A 107 -8.18 6.76 -5.18
C PRO A 107 -6.69 6.49 -5.51
N PHE A 108 -6.13 5.42 -4.94
CA PHE A 108 -4.70 5.14 -4.87
C PHE A 108 -4.00 5.25 -6.23
N LEU A 109 -4.58 4.69 -7.28
CA LEU A 109 -4.01 4.78 -8.62
C LEU A 109 -4.07 6.21 -9.17
N MET A 110 -5.19 6.91 -9.01
CA MET A 110 -5.31 8.30 -9.49
C MET A 110 -4.36 9.25 -8.76
N MET A 111 -4.09 8.98 -7.50
CA MET A 111 -3.14 9.77 -6.68
C MET A 111 -1.69 9.48 -6.99
N ASN A 112 -1.39 8.43 -7.77
CA ASN A 112 -0.03 7.98 -8.07
C ASN A 112 0.17 7.71 -9.58
N PRO A 113 0.07 8.73 -10.45
CA PRO A 113 0.23 8.56 -11.89
C PRO A 113 1.54 7.85 -12.29
N PRO A 114 2.70 8.10 -11.64
CA PRO A 114 3.93 7.36 -11.96
C PRO A 114 3.77 5.84 -11.74
N PHE A 115 3.09 5.43 -10.67
CA PHE A 115 2.84 4.02 -10.39
C PHE A 115 1.86 3.38 -11.41
N VAL A 116 0.86 4.14 -11.88
CA VAL A 116 -0.02 3.67 -12.95
C VAL A 116 0.78 3.39 -14.22
N LYS A 117 1.68 4.29 -14.62
CA LYS A 117 2.56 4.08 -15.77
C LYS A 117 3.49 2.88 -15.58
N TYR A 118 4.01 2.68 -14.37
CA TYR A 118 4.78 1.47 -14.01
C TYR A 118 3.94 0.19 -14.23
N LEU A 119 2.70 0.15 -13.75
CA LEU A 119 1.81 -1.00 -13.97
C LEU A 119 1.49 -1.21 -15.46
N MET A 120 1.24 -0.13 -16.22
CA MET A 120 1.02 -0.21 -17.67
C MET A 120 2.25 -0.80 -18.40
N ALA A 121 3.45 -0.40 -17.99
CA ALA A 121 4.68 -0.97 -18.54
C ALA A 121 4.81 -2.47 -18.23
N LEU A 122 4.46 -2.92 -17.02
CA LEU A 122 4.40 -4.35 -16.67
C LEU A 122 3.38 -5.12 -17.52
N LEU A 123 2.31 -4.46 -17.97
CA LEU A 123 1.31 -5.02 -18.88
C LEU A 123 1.76 -4.98 -20.36
N GLY A 124 2.96 -4.46 -20.65
CA GLY A 124 3.55 -4.44 -21.99
C GLY A 124 3.23 -3.17 -22.80
N VAL A 125 2.67 -2.14 -22.18
CA VAL A 125 2.46 -0.84 -22.84
C VAL A 125 3.81 -0.14 -22.98
N LYS A 126 4.27 0.08 -24.22
CA LYS A 126 5.59 0.66 -24.50
C LYS A 126 5.69 2.14 -24.16
N GLU A 127 4.61 2.89 -24.39
CA GLU A 127 4.53 4.33 -24.16
C GLU A 127 3.27 4.65 -23.32
N PRO A 128 3.34 4.45 -21.98
CA PRO A 128 2.19 4.68 -21.11
C PRO A 128 1.77 6.16 -21.12
N LYS A 129 0.54 6.42 -21.53
CA LYS A 129 -0.10 7.74 -21.48
C LYS A 129 -1.36 7.66 -20.63
N LEU A 130 -1.58 8.67 -19.82
CA LEU A 130 -2.75 8.75 -18.95
C LEU A 130 -3.69 9.84 -19.46
N GLU A 131 -4.96 9.57 -19.34
CA GLU A 131 -5.98 10.61 -19.52
C GLU A 131 -5.82 11.66 -18.42
N PHE A 132 -5.93 12.94 -18.76
CA PHE A 132 -5.73 14.08 -17.84
C PHE A 132 -4.38 14.04 -17.08
N GLU A 133 -3.32 13.55 -17.71
CA GLU A 133 -2.02 13.30 -17.07
C GLU A 133 -1.47 14.54 -16.36
N GLU A 134 -1.51 15.72 -17.01
CA GLU A 134 -1.00 16.98 -16.45
C GLU A 134 -1.73 17.33 -15.14
N THR A 135 -3.06 17.26 -15.13
CA THR A 135 -3.88 17.54 -13.95
C THR A 135 -3.62 16.55 -12.83
N ASN A 136 -3.53 15.26 -13.16
CA ASN A 136 -3.26 14.20 -12.18
C ASN A 136 -1.85 14.32 -11.59
N MET A 137 -0.85 14.67 -12.41
CA MET A 137 0.52 14.92 -11.94
C MET A 137 0.59 16.15 -11.03
N ALA A 138 -0.09 17.24 -11.38
CA ALA A 138 -0.13 18.44 -10.53
C ALA A 138 -0.78 18.14 -9.16
N ALA A 139 -1.84 17.35 -9.12
CA ALA A 139 -2.48 16.91 -7.87
C ALA A 139 -1.55 16.01 -7.03
N TYR A 140 -0.86 15.07 -7.66
CA TYR A 140 0.14 14.20 -7.02
C TYR A 140 1.28 15.02 -6.40
N GLU A 141 1.91 15.92 -7.18
CA GLU A 141 3.02 16.75 -6.69
C GLU A 141 2.59 17.66 -5.53
N ARG A 142 1.41 18.25 -5.62
CA ARG A 142 0.85 19.06 -4.53
C ARG A 142 0.69 18.22 -3.25
N ARG A 143 0.09 17.03 -3.36
CA ARG A 143 -0.11 16.15 -2.21
C ARG A 143 1.21 15.68 -1.61
N ARG A 144 2.18 15.34 -2.47
CA ARG A 144 3.53 14.96 -2.07
C ARG A 144 4.21 16.10 -1.29
N ALA A 145 4.18 17.32 -1.82
CA ALA A 145 4.76 18.51 -1.18
C ALA A 145 4.11 18.79 0.19
N ASP A 146 2.79 18.67 0.31
CA ASP A 146 2.07 18.83 1.57
C ASP A 146 2.54 17.83 2.62
N ILE A 147 2.75 16.55 2.25
CA ILE A 147 3.24 15.53 3.19
C ILE A 147 4.70 15.82 3.60
N ILE A 148 5.55 16.22 2.66
CA ILE A 148 6.95 16.58 2.97
C ILE A 148 7.00 17.76 3.94
N ARG A 149 6.14 18.77 3.78
CA ARG A 149 6.04 19.87 4.74
C ARG A 149 5.65 19.37 6.13
N MET A 150 4.65 18.47 6.23
CA MET A 150 4.25 17.85 7.51
C MET A 150 5.38 17.04 8.18
N MET A 151 6.35 16.53 7.41
CA MET A 151 7.53 15.84 7.97
C MET A 151 8.48 16.81 8.65
N GLY A 152 8.63 18.04 8.13
CA GLY A 152 9.51 19.06 8.68
C GLY A 152 8.95 19.79 9.91
N GLU A 153 7.65 19.67 10.20
CA GLU A 153 6.96 20.31 11.32
C GLU A 153 6.95 19.43 12.62
N LYS A 154 7.54 18.26 12.58
CA LYS A 154 7.69 17.33 13.70
C LYS A 154 9.11 17.34 14.26
#